data_93079701351fd6c0e18bc97812e1d433
#
_entry.id   93079701351fd6c0e18bc97812e1d433
#
_cell.length_a   1.000
_cell.length_b   1.000
_cell.length_c   1.000
_cell.angle_alpha   90.00
_cell.angle_beta   90.00
_cell.angle_gamma   90.00
#
_symmetry.space_group_name_H-M   'P 1'
#
loop_
_entity.id
_entity.type
_entity.pdbx_description
1 polymer ?
#
loop_
_entity_poly.entity_id
_entity_poly.type
_entity_poly.pdbx_seq_one_letter_code
_entity_poly.pdbx_strand_id
1 'polypeptide(L)'
;MSVKTFKRTLAAMALMAASVMSSSAWADDLQQIRDRGVLRHIGVPYANFVSYIEQGEVETLTGLDVEIVKGFAKSLGVKYQYVPAQWSDMVGKLTGQDVQYHNKQAVVGESVPIEGDLIANGVTILDWRSEVLDFSQDYFPSGVWLVSRTDSTLSPIKPSGSVDEDVKTVKQLIHGREVLALEHSCLDPNLYDLYDTGAKVILPDGARLLNEMVPAIMKNDAESTLLDVADTLIALEKWPGEIKVIGPVSENQKMAVAFRKNSP
;
A
#
# COMPACT_ATOMS: atom_id res chain seq x y z
N MET A 1 14.83 -38.44 -54.77
CA MET A 1 14.25 -37.48 -53.81
C MET A 1 14.80 -36.09 -54.10
N SER A 2 13.95 -35.14 -54.45
CA SER A 2 14.36 -33.82 -54.94
C SER A 2 14.82 -32.92 -53.78
N VAL A 3 15.93 -32.18 -54.00
CA VAL A 3 16.51 -31.20 -53.08
C VAL A 3 15.48 -30.16 -52.56
N LYS A 4 14.42 -29.92 -53.31
CA LYS A 4 13.30 -29.03 -52.92
C LYS A 4 12.42 -29.61 -51.80
N THR A 5 12.29 -30.94 -51.70
CA THR A 5 11.51 -31.61 -50.64
C THR A 5 12.26 -31.58 -49.30
N PHE A 6 13.59 -31.74 -49.37
CA PHE A 6 14.44 -31.71 -48.16
C PHE A 6 14.49 -30.31 -47.49
N LYS A 7 14.54 -29.22 -48.30
CA LYS A 7 14.52 -27.85 -47.78
C LYS A 7 13.17 -27.46 -47.13
N ARG A 8 12.04 -28.02 -47.62
CA ARG A 8 10.72 -27.78 -47.03
C ARG A 8 10.53 -28.50 -45.71
N THR A 9 11.11 -29.68 -45.52
CA THR A 9 11.04 -30.45 -44.25
C THR A 9 11.89 -29.81 -43.16
N LEU A 10 13.09 -29.26 -43.51
CA LEU A 10 13.92 -28.52 -42.57
C LEU A 10 13.27 -27.18 -42.12
N ALA A 11 12.57 -26.48 -43.01
CA ALA A 11 11.86 -25.26 -42.67
C ALA A 11 10.65 -25.51 -41.76
N ALA A 12 9.93 -26.64 -41.96
CA ALA A 12 8.83 -27.03 -41.11
C ALA A 12 9.27 -27.46 -39.69
N MET A 13 10.42 -28.13 -39.56
CA MET A 13 11.01 -28.47 -38.26
C MET A 13 11.53 -27.23 -37.51
N ALA A 14 12.08 -26.24 -38.21
CA ALA A 14 12.55 -25.00 -37.60
C ALA A 14 11.34 -24.12 -37.10
N LEU A 15 10.21 -24.13 -37.78
CA LEU A 15 9.00 -23.45 -37.30
C LEU A 15 8.33 -24.15 -36.09
N MET A 16 8.40 -25.48 -35.99
CA MET A 16 7.89 -26.20 -34.82
C MET A 16 8.77 -26.05 -33.58
N ALA A 17 10.07 -25.84 -33.74
CA ALA A 17 10.98 -25.58 -32.61
C ALA A 17 10.83 -24.17 -32.05
N ALA A 18 10.36 -23.20 -32.84
CA ALA A 18 10.14 -21.83 -32.39
C ALA A 18 8.80 -21.63 -31.60
N SER A 19 7.85 -22.58 -31.70
CA SER A 19 6.56 -22.47 -31.05
C SER A 19 6.48 -23.11 -29.66
N VAL A 20 7.56 -23.68 -29.13
CA VAL A 20 7.61 -24.31 -27.80
C VAL A 20 8.24 -23.38 -26.73
N MET A 21 8.76 -22.20 -27.10
CA MET A 21 9.41 -21.28 -26.17
C MET A 21 8.50 -20.15 -25.62
N SER A 22 7.20 -20.22 -25.83
CA SER A 22 6.29 -19.12 -25.45
C SER A 22 5.37 -19.41 -24.26
N SER A 23 5.63 -20.41 -23.43
CA SER A 23 4.67 -20.78 -22.36
C SER A 23 5.25 -20.91 -20.94
N SER A 24 6.33 -20.21 -20.60
CA SER A 24 6.87 -20.30 -19.25
C SER A 24 7.22 -18.95 -18.58
N ALA A 25 6.64 -17.85 -19.04
CA ALA A 25 6.88 -16.55 -18.39
C ALA A 25 6.07 -16.34 -17.08
N TRP A 26 5.20 -17.28 -16.70
CA TRP A 26 4.19 -17.07 -15.65
C TRP A 26 4.39 -17.88 -14.37
N ALA A 27 5.38 -18.78 -14.33
CA ALA A 27 5.65 -19.61 -13.13
C ALA A 27 6.98 -19.24 -12.46
N ASP A 28 7.55 -18.06 -12.76
CA ASP A 28 8.98 -17.80 -12.60
C ASP A 28 9.34 -17.12 -11.26
N ASP A 29 8.43 -16.31 -10.69
CA ASP A 29 8.76 -15.52 -9.51
C ASP A 29 9.13 -16.38 -8.29
N LEU A 30 8.31 -17.40 -7.98
CA LEU A 30 8.57 -18.27 -6.85
C LEU A 30 9.83 -19.13 -7.05
N GLN A 31 10.06 -19.60 -8.28
CA GLN A 31 11.28 -20.35 -8.62
C GLN A 31 12.51 -19.46 -8.53
N GLN A 32 12.45 -18.24 -9.05
CA GLN A 32 13.53 -17.25 -8.92
C GLN A 32 13.86 -16.92 -7.46
N ILE A 33 12.86 -16.80 -6.58
CA ILE A 33 13.06 -16.61 -5.15
C ILE A 33 13.81 -17.79 -4.55
N ARG A 34 13.41 -19.04 -4.89
CA ARG A 34 14.07 -20.26 -4.42
C ARG A 34 15.51 -20.38 -4.93
N ASP A 35 15.73 -20.12 -6.22
CA ASP A 35 17.06 -20.20 -6.85
C ASP A 35 18.02 -19.13 -6.29
N ARG A 36 17.52 -17.93 -6.02
CA ARG A 36 18.26 -16.86 -5.35
C ARG A 36 18.48 -17.13 -3.86
N GLY A 37 17.63 -17.93 -3.23
CA GLY A 37 17.68 -18.27 -1.81
C GLY A 37 17.30 -17.10 -0.88
N VAL A 38 16.59 -16.09 -1.39
CA VAL A 38 16.19 -14.89 -0.65
C VAL A 38 14.81 -14.42 -1.08
N LEU A 39 13.93 -14.15 -0.11
CA LEU A 39 12.65 -13.46 -0.28
C LEU A 39 12.83 -11.99 0.12
N ARG A 40 12.57 -11.06 -0.81
CA ARG A 40 12.74 -9.62 -0.64
C ARG A 40 11.40 -8.97 -0.33
N HIS A 41 11.27 -8.45 0.87
CA HIS A 41 10.09 -7.77 1.40
C HIS A 41 10.23 -6.25 1.30
N ILE A 42 9.43 -5.61 0.45
CA ILE A 42 9.35 -4.15 0.32
C ILE A 42 8.42 -3.61 1.41
N GLY A 43 8.87 -2.61 2.15
CA GLY A 43 8.07 -1.98 3.19
C GLY A 43 8.54 -0.59 3.59
N VAL A 44 7.68 0.09 4.34
CA VAL A 44 7.88 1.42 4.93
C VAL A 44 7.56 1.31 6.41
N PRO A 45 8.28 1.97 7.34
CA PRO A 45 7.87 2.01 8.74
C PRO A 45 6.44 2.60 8.85
N TYR A 46 5.51 1.79 9.37
CA TYR A 46 4.10 2.13 9.40
C TYR A 46 3.34 1.31 10.44
N ALA A 47 2.66 2.00 11.35
CA ALA A 47 1.87 1.42 12.43
C ALA A 47 2.64 0.26 13.13
N ASN A 48 1.95 -0.85 13.40
CA ASN A 48 2.56 -2.09 13.90
C ASN A 48 2.74 -3.15 12.80
N PHE A 49 2.60 -2.78 11.52
CA PHE A 49 2.87 -3.69 10.40
C PHE A 49 4.37 -3.81 10.13
N VAL A 50 5.05 -2.67 10.05
CA VAL A 50 6.51 -2.58 9.91
C VAL A 50 7.01 -1.53 10.88
N SER A 51 7.78 -1.93 11.87
CA SER A 51 8.30 -1.05 12.91
C SER A 51 9.69 -1.47 13.37
N TYR A 52 10.35 -0.59 14.11
CA TYR A 52 11.64 -0.88 14.72
C TYR A 52 11.50 -0.83 16.23
N ILE A 53 12.12 -1.81 16.90
CA ILE A 53 12.25 -1.82 18.35
C ILE A 53 13.72 -1.54 18.68
N GLU A 54 13.96 -0.51 19.49
CA GLU A 54 15.27 -0.22 20.05
C GLU A 54 15.54 -1.16 21.22
N GLN A 55 16.60 -1.96 21.12
CA GLN A 55 17.10 -2.81 22.19
C GLN A 55 18.56 -2.41 22.48
N GLY A 56 18.74 -1.37 23.30
CA GLY A 56 20.04 -0.75 23.50
C GLY A 56 20.52 0.01 22.27
N GLU A 57 21.67 -0.37 21.71
CA GLU A 57 22.22 0.22 20.48
C GLU A 57 21.77 -0.48 19.19
N VAL A 58 20.90 -1.50 19.29
CA VAL A 58 20.47 -2.31 18.14
C VAL A 58 19.01 -2.02 17.83
N GLU A 59 18.74 -1.54 16.62
CA GLU A 59 17.40 -1.49 16.06
C GLU A 59 17.03 -2.86 15.44
N THR A 60 15.92 -3.42 15.87
CA THR A 60 15.41 -4.69 15.34
C THR A 60 14.11 -4.45 14.58
N LEU A 61 14.09 -4.83 13.30
CA LEU A 61 12.90 -4.77 12.47
C LEU A 61 11.87 -5.81 12.92
N THR A 62 10.66 -5.37 13.19
CA THR A 62 9.52 -6.14 13.70
C THR A 62 8.20 -5.64 13.13
N GLY A 63 7.11 -6.28 13.50
CA GLY A 63 5.74 -5.92 13.13
C GLY A 63 4.99 -7.10 12.53
N LEU A 64 3.67 -6.96 12.44
CA LEU A 64 2.80 -8.04 11.96
C LEU A 64 3.25 -8.56 10.58
N ASP A 65 3.45 -7.66 9.63
CA ASP A 65 3.81 -8.04 8.26
C ASP A 65 5.24 -8.57 8.16
N VAL A 66 6.14 -7.99 8.95
CA VAL A 66 7.52 -8.49 9.05
C VAL A 66 7.54 -9.95 9.51
N GLU A 67 6.76 -10.29 10.54
CA GLU A 67 6.73 -11.66 11.08
C GLU A 67 5.99 -12.63 10.14
N ILE A 68 4.93 -12.20 9.47
CA ILE A 68 4.24 -12.98 8.42
C ILE A 68 5.22 -13.33 7.30
N VAL A 69 5.95 -12.32 6.77
CA VAL A 69 6.88 -12.55 5.64
C VAL A 69 8.10 -13.35 6.06
N LYS A 70 8.63 -13.16 7.29
CA LYS A 70 9.68 -14.05 7.84
C LYS A 70 9.22 -15.50 7.94
N GLY A 71 7.98 -15.71 8.39
CA GLY A 71 7.34 -17.03 8.44
C GLY A 71 7.21 -17.66 7.05
N PHE A 72 6.81 -16.87 6.06
CA PHE A 72 6.72 -17.29 4.66
C PHE A 72 8.09 -17.64 4.07
N ALA A 73 9.10 -16.79 4.25
CA ALA A 73 10.47 -17.07 3.82
C ALA A 73 10.99 -18.40 4.41
N LYS A 74 10.74 -18.63 5.72
CA LYS A 74 11.09 -19.88 6.39
C LYS A 74 10.38 -21.08 5.78
N SER A 75 9.10 -20.97 5.43
CA SER A 75 8.34 -22.07 4.79
C SER A 75 8.86 -22.42 3.40
N LEU A 76 9.41 -21.43 2.67
CA LEU A 76 10.06 -21.62 1.38
C LEU A 76 11.49 -22.14 1.49
N GLY A 77 12.09 -22.17 2.69
CA GLY A 77 13.48 -22.54 2.92
C GLY A 77 14.49 -21.48 2.44
N VAL A 78 14.09 -20.20 2.35
CA VAL A 78 14.92 -19.09 1.88
C VAL A 78 15.19 -18.08 3.00
N LYS A 79 16.18 -17.21 2.80
CA LYS A 79 16.46 -16.09 3.71
C LYS A 79 15.44 -14.96 3.52
N TYR A 80 15.14 -14.26 4.60
CA TYR A 80 14.37 -13.02 4.59
C TYR A 80 15.29 -11.82 4.37
N GLN A 81 14.87 -10.88 3.52
CA GLN A 81 15.54 -9.59 3.32
C GLN A 81 14.49 -8.47 3.29
N TYR A 82 14.68 -7.44 4.11
CA TYR A 82 13.87 -6.23 4.05
C TYR A 82 14.44 -5.26 3.01
N VAL A 83 13.56 -4.65 2.23
CA VAL A 83 13.87 -3.63 1.22
C VAL A 83 13.12 -2.36 1.59
N PRO A 84 13.79 -1.35 2.14
CA PRO A 84 13.14 -0.10 2.51
C PRO A 84 12.64 0.65 1.26
N ALA A 85 11.48 1.25 1.39
CA ALA A 85 10.80 1.99 0.35
C ALA A 85 10.14 3.26 0.89
N GLN A 86 9.52 4.01 -0.02
CA GLN A 86 8.55 5.06 0.27
C GLN A 86 7.18 4.65 -0.30
N TRP A 87 6.11 5.27 0.20
CA TRP A 87 4.77 4.99 -0.33
C TRP A 87 4.66 5.29 -1.84
N SER A 88 5.37 6.29 -2.32
CA SER A 88 5.39 6.71 -3.72
C SER A 88 6.17 5.76 -4.65
N ASP A 89 7.13 4.97 -4.15
CA ASP A 89 8.00 4.14 -4.99
C ASP A 89 7.82 2.62 -4.81
N MET A 90 7.08 2.18 -3.77
CA MET A 90 6.97 0.77 -3.41
C MET A 90 6.36 -0.09 -4.53
N VAL A 91 5.35 0.44 -5.25
CA VAL A 91 4.73 -0.28 -6.37
C VAL A 91 5.73 -0.43 -7.52
N GLY A 92 6.49 0.64 -7.80
CA GLY A 92 7.55 0.61 -8.83
C GLY A 92 8.65 -0.40 -8.49
N LYS A 93 9.13 -0.42 -7.26
CA LYS A 93 10.14 -1.40 -6.78
C LYS A 93 9.66 -2.85 -6.88
N LEU A 94 8.36 -3.09 -6.82
CA LEU A 94 7.78 -4.41 -7.00
C LEU A 94 7.58 -4.75 -8.48
N THR A 95 6.97 -3.84 -9.26
CA THR A 95 6.49 -4.14 -10.62
C THR A 95 7.53 -3.88 -11.71
N GLY A 96 8.55 -3.07 -11.44
CA GLY A 96 9.52 -2.60 -12.44
C GLY A 96 9.00 -1.45 -13.29
N GLN A 97 7.88 -0.83 -12.91
CA GLN A 97 7.26 0.31 -13.59
C GLN A 97 6.94 1.38 -12.55
N ASP A 98 7.30 2.63 -12.79
CA ASP A 98 6.76 3.73 -11.97
C ASP A 98 5.24 3.76 -12.13
N VAL A 99 4.51 3.74 -11.01
CA VAL A 99 3.04 3.71 -11.01
C VAL A 99 2.53 4.78 -10.08
N GLN A 100 1.78 5.71 -10.64
CA GLN A 100 1.19 6.82 -9.91
C GLN A 100 -0.34 6.71 -9.94
N TYR A 101 -0.99 7.16 -8.85
CA TYR A 101 -2.43 7.33 -8.82
C TYR A 101 -2.80 8.67 -9.45
N HIS A 102 -3.70 8.65 -10.43
CA HIS A 102 -4.25 9.86 -11.01
C HIS A 102 -5.69 9.62 -11.49
N ASN A 103 -6.60 10.51 -11.11
CA ASN A 103 -8.02 10.43 -11.49
C ASN A 103 -8.65 9.04 -11.26
N LYS A 104 -8.41 8.46 -10.10
CA LYS A 104 -8.94 7.14 -9.68
C LYS A 104 -8.41 5.94 -10.48
N GLN A 105 -7.34 6.10 -11.25
CA GLN A 105 -6.72 5.06 -12.07
C GLN A 105 -5.21 4.96 -11.80
N ALA A 106 -4.63 3.80 -12.12
CA ALA A 106 -3.19 3.63 -12.14
C ALA A 106 -2.61 4.21 -13.45
N VAL A 107 -1.66 5.12 -13.32
CA VAL A 107 -0.89 5.63 -14.46
C VAL A 107 0.49 5.00 -14.42
N VAL A 108 0.78 4.17 -15.43
CA VAL A 108 2.07 3.48 -15.55
C VAL A 108 3.05 4.39 -16.30
N GLY A 109 4.16 4.70 -15.65
CA GLY A 109 5.23 5.55 -16.16
C GLY A 109 6.43 4.78 -16.71
N GLU A 110 7.63 5.30 -16.44
CA GLU A 110 8.87 4.73 -16.93
C GLU A 110 9.25 3.43 -16.22
N SER A 111 10.12 2.64 -16.87
CA SER A 111 10.68 1.43 -16.24
C SER A 111 11.67 1.80 -15.15
N VAL A 112 11.55 1.13 -14.00
CA VAL A 112 12.41 1.27 -12.84
C VAL A 112 12.94 -0.10 -12.40
N PRO A 113 14.02 -0.17 -11.60
CA PRO A 113 14.53 -1.46 -11.13
C PRO A 113 13.53 -2.22 -10.25
N ILE A 114 13.40 -3.53 -10.43
CA ILE A 114 12.69 -4.42 -9.51
C ILE A 114 13.61 -4.73 -8.32
N GLU A 115 13.21 -4.28 -7.13
CA GLU A 115 14.00 -4.44 -5.92
C GLU A 115 13.45 -5.49 -4.96
N GLY A 116 12.15 -5.83 -5.06
CA GLY A 116 11.49 -6.75 -4.15
C GLY A 116 10.59 -7.78 -4.83
N ASP A 117 10.07 -8.69 -4.02
CA ASP A 117 9.25 -9.82 -4.47
C ASP A 117 7.78 -9.68 -4.03
N LEU A 118 7.54 -8.99 -2.91
CA LEU A 118 6.22 -8.67 -2.39
C LEU A 118 6.26 -7.36 -1.60
N ILE A 119 5.09 -6.74 -1.43
CA ILE A 119 4.87 -5.64 -0.49
C ILE A 119 3.97 -6.14 0.63
N ALA A 120 4.45 -6.10 1.87
CA ALA A 120 3.68 -6.37 3.07
C ALA A 120 3.85 -5.21 4.03
N ASN A 121 2.84 -4.35 4.11
CA ASN A 121 2.93 -3.06 4.80
C ASN A 121 1.55 -2.52 5.21
N GLY A 122 0.62 -3.41 5.62
CA GLY A 122 -0.76 -3.00 5.79
C GLY A 122 -1.31 -2.39 4.49
N VAL A 123 -1.05 -3.03 3.36
CA VAL A 123 -1.40 -2.46 2.05
C VAL A 123 -2.90 -2.52 1.84
N THR A 124 -3.55 -1.37 1.84
CA THR A 124 -4.98 -1.26 1.54
C THR A 124 -5.26 -1.69 0.09
N ILE A 125 -6.20 -2.61 -0.08
CA ILE A 125 -6.71 -3.01 -1.40
C ILE A 125 -7.53 -1.83 -1.93
N LEU A 126 -7.03 -1.18 -2.98
CA LEU A 126 -7.68 -0.08 -3.69
C LEU A 126 -7.86 -0.47 -5.15
N ASP A 127 -8.92 0.02 -5.80
CA ASP A 127 -9.24 -0.34 -7.19
C ASP A 127 -8.06 -0.07 -8.14
N TRP A 128 -7.46 1.12 -8.06
CA TRP A 128 -6.31 1.47 -8.88
C TRP A 128 -5.08 0.59 -8.63
N ARG A 129 -4.86 0.14 -7.38
CA ARG A 129 -3.77 -0.79 -7.07
C ARG A 129 -4.06 -2.17 -7.66
N SER A 130 -5.34 -2.57 -7.66
CA SER A 130 -5.78 -3.85 -8.24
C SER A 130 -5.67 -3.90 -9.77
N GLU A 131 -5.48 -2.76 -10.45
CA GLU A 131 -5.15 -2.73 -11.87
C GLU A 131 -3.75 -3.27 -12.16
N VAL A 132 -2.78 -3.02 -11.27
CA VAL A 132 -1.34 -3.30 -11.47
C VAL A 132 -0.76 -4.32 -10.50
N LEU A 133 -1.48 -4.68 -9.43
CA LEU A 133 -1.08 -5.63 -8.40
C LEU A 133 -2.11 -6.75 -8.25
N ASP A 134 -1.64 -7.92 -7.84
CA ASP A 134 -2.47 -8.96 -7.24
C ASP A 134 -2.30 -8.94 -5.71
N PHE A 135 -3.31 -9.42 -4.99
CA PHE A 135 -3.33 -9.41 -3.54
C PHE A 135 -3.55 -10.82 -2.98
N SER A 136 -2.98 -11.08 -1.80
CA SER A 136 -3.34 -12.25 -1.01
C SER A 136 -4.80 -12.16 -0.54
N GLN A 137 -5.28 -13.20 0.15
CA GLN A 137 -6.45 -13.05 0.99
C GLN A 137 -6.21 -11.90 1.98
N ASP A 138 -7.24 -11.06 2.20
CA ASP A 138 -7.19 -9.98 3.18
C ASP A 138 -7.02 -10.54 4.61
N TYR A 139 -6.19 -9.87 5.40
CA TYR A 139 -5.89 -10.30 6.76
C TYR A 139 -6.18 -9.23 7.82
N PHE A 140 -6.44 -7.99 7.42
CA PHE A 140 -6.73 -6.91 8.34
C PHE A 140 -7.87 -6.01 7.82
N PRO A 141 -8.92 -5.74 8.63
CA PRO A 141 -9.95 -4.78 8.27
C PRO A 141 -9.41 -3.36 8.42
N SER A 142 -9.79 -2.46 7.50
CA SER A 142 -9.36 -1.07 7.52
C SER A 142 -10.48 -0.12 7.08
N GLY A 143 -10.14 1.13 7.00
CA GLY A 143 -10.91 2.26 6.56
C GLY A 143 -10.16 3.53 6.93
N VAL A 144 -10.58 4.66 6.42
CA VAL A 144 -9.98 5.96 6.75
C VAL A 144 -10.94 6.76 7.61
N TRP A 145 -10.42 7.28 8.72
CA TRP A 145 -11.14 8.10 9.67
C TRP A 145 -10.59 9.53 9.69
N LEU A 146 -11.47 10.47 10.01
CA LEU A 146 -11.07 11.82 10.37
C LEU A 146 -10.74 11.85 11.85
N VAL A 147 -9.55 12.34 12.17
CA VAL A 147 -9.06 12.52 13.54
C VAL A 147 -8.71 13.99 13.77
N SER A 148 -9.05 14.55 14.90
CA SER A 148 -8.68 15.91 15.26
C SER A 148 -8.12 15.98 16.68
N ARG A 149 -7.50 17.13 17.01
CA ARG A 149 -7.16 17.42 18.41
C ARG A 149 -8.41 17.51 19.26
N THR A 150 -8.28 17.14 20.52
CA THR A 150 -9.41 17.19 21.49
C THR A 150 -9.93 18.61 21.70
N ASP A 151 -9.07 19.64 21.60
CA ASP A 151 -9.42 21.06 21.74
C ASP A 151 -10.11 21.66 20.49
N SER A 152 -10.14 20.95 19.37
CA SER A 152 -10.88 21.36 18.16
C SER A 152 -12.39 21.42 18.44
N THR A 153 -13.07 22.32 17.73
CA THR A 153 -14.54 22.43 17.77
C THR A 153 -15.26 21.35 16.97
N LEU A 154 -14.53 20.56 16.15
CA LEU A 154 -15.07 19.37 15.52
C LEU A 154 -15.51 18.37 16.59
N SER A 155 -16.71 17.84 16.48
CA SER A 155 -17.26 16.86 17.43
C SER A 155 -17.41 15.49 16.75
N PRO A 156 -17.12 14.39 17.47
CA PRO A 156 -17.44 13.05 16.99
C PRO A 156 -18.90 12.95 16.55
N ILE A 157 -19.16 12.29 15.44
CA ILE A 157 -20.51 11.99 15.00
C ILE A 157 -21.14 10.93 15.92
N LYS A 158 -22.46 10.88 15.98
CA LYS A 158 -23.18 9.75 16.53
C LYS A 158 -23.37 8.74 15.40
N PRO A 159 -22.83 7.50 15.49
CA PRO A 159 -22.99 6.50 14.44
C PRO A 159 -24.47 6.25 14.13
N SER A 160 -24.81 6.28 12.84
CA SER A 160 -26.18 6.03 12.33
C SER A 160 -26.51 4.54 12.25
N GLY A 161 -25.49 3.69 12.18
CA GLY A 161 -25.57 2.27 11.85
C GLY A 161 -25.33 1.98 10.36
N SER A 162 -25.14 3.02 9.54
CA SER A 162 -24.74 2.93 8.13
C SER A 162 -23.44 3.69 7.93
N VAL A 163 -22.40 2.99 7.49
CA VAL A 163 -21.08 3.61 7.19
C VAL A 163 -21.21 4.71 6.15
N ASP A 164 -22.03 4.50 5.12
CA ASP A 164 -22.24 5.47 4.04
C ASP A 164 -22.88 6.78 4.53
N GLU A 165 -23.84 6.68 5.47
CA GLU A 165 -24.47 7.85 6.08
C GLU A 165 -23.49 8.58 7.01
N ASP A 166 -22.69 7.82 7.75
CA ASP A 166 -21.67 8.35 8.64
C ASP A 166 -20.58 9.08 7.84
N VAL A 167 -20.11 8.49 6.73
CA VAL A 167 -19.17 9.13 5.79
C VAL A 167 -19.72 10.44 5.25
N LYS A 168 -20.97 10.47 4.78
CA LYS A 168 -21.62 11.69 4.32
C LYS A 168 -21.69 12.76 5.40
N THR A 169 -22.02 12.36 6.63
CA THR A 169 -22.09 13.26 7.78
C THR A 169 -20.72 13.88 8.08
N VAL A 170 -19.66 13.07 8.13
CA VAL A 170 -18.29 13.56 8.35
C VAL A 170 -17.85 14.50 7.23
N LYS A 171 -18.12 14.14 5.96
CA LYS A 171 -17.80 15.00 4.81
C LYS A 171 -18.52 16.35 4.85
N GLN A 172 -19.71 16.42 5.41
CA GLN A 172 -20.41 17.70 5.63
C GLN A 172 -19.79 18.54 6.76
N LEU A 173 -19.32 17.89 7.83
CA LEU A 173 -18.69 18.57 8.97
C LEU A 173 -17.38 19.26 8.64
N ILE A 174 -16.65 18.79 7.63
CA ILE A 174 -15.33 19.32 7.26
C ILE A 174 -15.39 20.49 6.27
N HIS A 175 -16.57 20.90 5.82
CA HIS A 175 -16.72 22.08 4.97
C HIS A 175 -16.08 23.32 5.60
N GLY A 176 -15.13 23.96 4.90
CA GLY A 176 -14.37 25.11 5.38
C GLY A 176 -13.31 24.81 6.45
N ARG A 177 -13.13 23.53 6.85
CA ARG A 177 -12.19 23.08 7.88
C ARG A 177 -10.88 22.61 7.26
N GLU A 178 -9.81 22.66 8.03
CA GLU A 178 -8.48 22.21 7.63
C GLU A 178 -8.35 20.70 7.87
N VAL A 179 -8.03 19.97 6.80
CA VAL A 179 -7.82 18.53 6.81
C VAL A 179 -6.46 18.21 6.21
N LEU A 180 -5.54 17.73 7.01
CA LEU A 180 -4.24 17.24 6.56
C LEU A 180 -4.43 15.88 5.88
N ALA A 181 -3.94 15.77 4.66
CA ALA A 181 -3.96 14.55 3.84
C ALA A 181 -2.55 14.27 3.29
N LEU A 182 -2.33 13.09 2.74
CA LEU A 182 -1.03 12.69 2.21
C LEU A 182 -1.19 12.07 0.83
N GLU A 183 -0.79 12.80 -0.21
CA GLU A 183 -0.81 12.32 -1.59
C GLU A 183 0.04 11.06 -1.78
N HIS A 184 -0.32 10.27 -2.78
CA HIS A 184 0.35 9.00 -3.13
C HIS A 184 0.31 7.91 -2.05
N SER A 185 -0.57 8.05 -1.06
CA SER A 185 -0.78 7.08 0.02
C SER A 185 -2.24 6.62 0.10
N CYS A 186 -2.58 5.80 1.11
CA CYS A 186 -3.98 5.50 1.42
C CYS A 186 -4.76 6.70 1.97
N LEU A 187 -4.10 7.81 2.29
CA LEU A 187 -4.70 9.06 2.75
C LEU A 187 -4.76 10.13 1.65
N ASP A 188 -4.61 9.74 0.39
CA ASP A 188 -4.70 10.68 -0.75
C ASP A 188 -6.10 11.31 -0.80
N PRO A 189 -6.20 12.66 -0.82
CA PRO A 189 -7.48 13.35 -0.76
C PRO A 189 -8.39 13.04 -1.95
N ASN A 190 -7.83 12.68 -3.11
CA ASN A 190 -8.60 12.33 -4.30
C ASN A 190 -9.30 10.97 -4.18
N LEU A 191 -8.80 10.06 -3.33
CA LEU A 191 -9.46 8.77 -3.06
C LEU A 191 -10.84 8.97 -2.41
N TYR A 192 -11.00 10.03 -1.64
CA TYR A 192 -12.18 10.30 -0.82
C TYR A 192 -12.97 11.51 -1.27
N ASP A 193 -12.68 12.06 -2.45
CA ASP A 193 -13.34 13.25 -3.00
C ASP A 193 -13.31 14.45 -2.00
N LEU A 194 -12.20 14.61 -1.25
CA LEU A 194 -12.12 15.63 -0.21
C LEU A 194 -12.24 17.06 -0.75
N TYR A 195 -11.73 17.32 -1.94
CA TYR A 195 -11.84 18.62 -2.58
C TYR A 195 -13.29 19.04 -2.87
N ASP A 196 -14.17 18.06 -3.11
CA ASP A 196 -15.59 18.29 -3.39
C ASP A 196 -16.40 18.60 -2.12
N THR A 197 -15.82 18.37 -0.93
CA THR A 197 -16.48 18.66 0.36
C THR A 197 -16.40 20.13 0.75
N GLY A 198 -15.58 20.91 0.07
CA GLY A 198 -15.24 22.29 0.46
C GLY A 198 -14.29 22.38 1.66
N ALA A 199 -13.64 21.26 2.05
CA ALA A 199 -12.57 21.28 3.04
C ALA A 199 -11.35 22.04 2.51
N LYS A 200 -10.60 22.64 3.43
CA LYS A 200 -9.27 23.18 3.16
C LYS A 200 -8.28 22.03 3.30
N VAL A 201 -8.00 21.33 2.18
CA VAL A 201 -7.04 20.25 2.17
C VAL A 201 -5.63 20.83 2.32
N ILE A 202 -4.93 20.36 3.35
CA ILE A 202 -3.54 20.72 3.63
C ILE A 202 -2.67 19.52 3.20
N LEU A 203 -1.70 19.80 2.34
CA LEU A 203 -0.69 18.82 1.93
C LEU A 203 0.64 19.23 2.57
N PRO A 204 1.38 18.30 3.17
CA PRO A 204 2.65 18.61 3.80
C PRO A 204 3.71 18.98 2.75
N ASP A 205 4.56 19.91 3.10
CA ASP A 205 5.75 20.23 2.31
C ASP A 205 6.79 19.08 2.47
N GLY A 206 7.18 18.47 1.35
CA GLY A 206 8.18 17.40 1.30
C GLY A 206 7.64 16.02 1.68
N ALA A 207 8.57 15.05 1.76
CA ALA A 207 8.23 13.67 2.12
C ALA A 207 7.86 13.56 3.60
N ARG A 208 6.64 13.10 3.86
CA ARG A 208 6.13 12.82 5.21
C ARG A 208 5.70 11.36 5.31
N LEU A 209 5.92 10.76 6.47
CA LEU A 209 5.44 9.41 6.75
C LEU A 209 4.02 9.46 7.35
N LEU A 210 3.26 8.39 7.20
CA LEU A 210 1.90 8.29 7.76
C LEU A 210 1.88 8.46 9.28
N ASN A 211 2.87 7.93 9.99
CA ASN A 211 3.00 8.07 11.44
C ASN A 211 3.34 9.50 11.92
N GLU A 212 3.60 10.43 11.02
CA GLU A 212 3.85 11.85 11.33
C GLU A 212 2.58 12.72 11.25
N MET A 213 1.45 12.15 10.80
CA MET A 213 0.21 12.91 10.63
C MET A 213 -0.35 13.45 11.96
N VAL A 214 -0.34 12.62 13.03
CA VAL A 214 -0.77 13.08 14.36
C VAL A 214 0.19 14.09 14.95
N PRO A 215 1.53 13.87 14.97
CA PRO A 215 2.49 14.91 15.35
C PRO A 215 2.28 16.24 14.63
N ALA A 216 1.86 16.23 13.36
CA ALA A 216 1.60 17.44 12.58
C ALA A 216 0.40 18.23 13.12
N ILE A 217 -0.74 17.58 13.33
CA ILE A 217 -1.91 18.28 13.91
C ILE A 217 -1.65 18.75 15.35
N MET A 218 -0.84 18.02 16.11
CA MET A 218 -0.41 18.45 17.46
C MET A 218 0.46 19.71 17.43
N LYS A 219 1.20 19.95 16.34
CA LYS A 219 1.96 21.17 16.08
C LYS A 219 1.15 22.29 15.43
N ASN A 220 -0.15 22.10 15.23
CA ASN A 220 -1.07 23.01 14.54
C ASN A 220 -0.77 23.18 13.03
N ASP A 221 -0.20 22.19 12.37
CA ASP A 221 -0.07 22.21 10.90
C ASP A 221 -1.45 22.16 10.21
N ALA A 222 -2.44 21.55 10.86
CA ALA A 222 -3.86 21.57 10.49
C ALA A 222 -4.76 21.28 11.71
N GLU A 223 -6.07 21.51 11.60
CA GLU A 223 -7.06 21.23 12.67
C GLU A 223 -7.29 19.73 12.84
N SER A 224 -7.30 19.00 11.75
CA SER A 224 -7.59 17.57 11.68
C SER A 224 -6.74 16.87 10.64
N THR A 225 -6.73 15.55 10.66
CA THR A 225 -6.02 14.72 9.70
C THR A 225 -6.81 13.48 9.33
N LEU A 226 -6.53 12.92 8.16
CA LEU A 226 -6.90 11.56 7.83
C LEU A 226 -5.95 10.59 8.51
N LEU A 227 -6.47 9.47 9.01
CA LEU A 227 -5.71 8.31 9.45
C LEU A 227 -6.48 7.05 9.03
N ASP A 228 -5.79 5.98 8.72
CA ASP A 228 -6.47 4.70 8.67
C ASP A 228 -6.73 4.13 10.07
N VAL A 229 -7.56 3.10 10.13
CA VAL A 229 -7.99 2.50 11.39
C VAL A 229 -6.81 2.00 12.22
N ALA A 230 -5.84 1.33 11.59
CA ALA A 230 -4.70 0.74 12.30
C ALA A 230 -3.83 1.83 12.96
N ASP A 231 -3.53 2.88 12.20
CA ASP A 231 -2.73 4.01 12.70
C ASP A 231 -3.51 4.83 13.76
N THR A 232 -4.82 4.98 13.57
CA THR A 232 -5.70 5.63 14.54
C THR A 232 -5.68 4.92 15.90
N LEU A 233 -5.74 3.59 15.93
CA LEU A 233 -5.71 2.82 17.18
C LEU A 233 -4.38 3.03 17.92
N ILE A 234 -3.25 3.01 17.21
CA ILE A 234 -1.93 3.29 17.78
C ILE A 234 -1.83 4.74 18.26
N ALA A 235 -2.37 5.68 17.48
CA ALA A 235 -2.37 7.08 17.84
C ALA A 235 -3.16 7.35 19.14
N LEU A 236 -4.31 6.72 19.32
CA LEU A 236 -5.12 6.82 20.55
C LEU A 236 -4.39 6.27 21.78
N GLU A 237 -3.59 5.22 21.60
CA GLU A 237 -2.75 4.67 22.67
C GLU A 237 -1.56 5.61 23.00
N LYS A 238 -0.94 6.18 21.96
CA LYS A 238 0.27 7.01 22.12
C LYS A 238 -0.03 8.44 22.63
N TRP A 239 -1.19 8.98 22.26
CA TRP A 239 -1.64 10.34 22.64
C TRP A 239 -3.00 10.30 23.35
N PRO A 240 -3.14 9.64 24.51
CA PRO A 240 -4.40 9.46 25.20
C PRO A 240 -4.98 10.80 25.66
N GLY A 241 -6.22 11.09 25.24
CA GLY A 241 -6.92 12.32 25.59
C GLY A 241 -6.52 13.57 24.80
N GLU A 242 -5.50 13.49 23.92
CA GLU A 242 -5.06 14.62 23.12
C GLU A 242 -5.71 14.68 21.74
N ILE A 243 -6.16 13.53 21.24
CA ILE A 243 -6.86 13.39 19.97
C ILE A 243 -8.22 12.72 20.15
N LYS A 244 -9.10 12.93 19.18
CA LYS A 244 -10.42 12.30 19.10
C LYS A 244 -10.76 11.91 17.69
N VAL A 245 -11.43 10.77 17.52
CA VAL A 245 -11.99 10.32 16.24
C VAL A 245 -13.29 11.04 15.97
N ILE A 246 -13.41 11.69 14.84
CA ILE A 246 -14.64 12.39 14.42
C ILE A 246 -15.61 11.40 13.75
N GLY A 247 -15.10 10.56 12.87
CA GLY A 247 -15.86 9.52 12.19
C GLY A 247 -15.21 9.07 10.90
N PRO A 248 -15.85 8.14 10.14
CA PRO A 248 -15.31 7.57 8.92
C PRO A 248 -15.33 8.57 7.75
N VAL A 249 -14.31 8.53 6.91
CA VAL A 249 -14.20 9.27 5.64
C VAL A 249 -14.31 8.33 4.45
N SER A 250 -14.01 7.06 4.66
CA SER A 250 -14.15 5.99 3.67
C SER A 250 -15.15 4.93 4.10
N GLU A 251 -15.62 4.14 3.14
CA GLU A 251 -16.22 2.84 3.39
C GLU A 251 -15.20 1.89 4.04
N ASN A 252 -15.68 0.71 4.46
CA ASN A 252 -14.81 -0.33 4.98
C ASN A 252 -13.83 -0.79 3.90
N GLN A 253 -12.56 -0.83 4.26
CA GLN A 253 -11.46 -1.26 3.42
C GLN A 253 -10.81 -2.52 4.00
N LYS A 254 -9.91 -3.12 3.25
CA LYS A 254 -9.20 -4.34 3.63
C LYS A 254 -7.73 -4.20 3.28
N MET A 255 -6.88 -4.82 4.07
CA MET A 255 -5.44 -4.86 3.84
C MET A 255 -4.97 -6.28 3.50
N ALA A 256 -4.02 -6.38 2.58
CA ALA A 256 -3.45 -7.63 2.12
C ALA A 256 -1.98 -7.47 1.72
N VAL A 257 -1.28 -8.59 1.53
CA VAL A 257 0.04 -8.61 0.90
C VAL A 257 -0.13 -8.43 -0.59
N ALA A 258 0.67 -7.56 -1.20
CA ALA A 258 0.62 -7.29 -2.63
C ALA A 258 1.77 -7.97 -3.39
N PHE A 259 1.46 -8.44 -4.59
CA PHE A 259 2.36 -9.16 -5.49
C PHE A 259 2.30 -8.55 -6.90
N ARG A 260 3.29 -8.84 -7.73
CA ARG A 260 3.18 -8.58 -9.17
C ARG A 260 1.98 -9.30 -9.75
N LYS A 261 1.38 -8.72 -10.78
CA LYS A 261 0.30 -9.41 -11.52
C LYS A 261 0.75 -10.79 -11.99
N ASN A 262 -0.14 -11.75 -11.79
CA ASN A 262 0.05 -13.15 -12.20
C ASN A 262 1.24 -13.86 -11.51
N SER A 263 1.69 -13.39 -10.36
CA SER A 263 2.59 -14.16 -9.50
C SER A 263 1.88 -15.41 -9.01
N PRO A 264 2.56 -16.59 -8.98
CA PRO A 264 1.94 -17.86 -8.57
C PRO A 264 1.61 -17.92 -7.07
#